data_40c09baa2514d924b082791423bfb81e
#
_entry.id   40c09baa2514d924b082791423bfb81e
#
_cell.length_a   1.000
_cell.length_b   1.000
_cell.length_c   1.000
_cell.angle_alpha   90.00
_cell.angle_beta   90.00
_cell.angle_gamma   90.00
#
_symmetry.space_group_name_H-M   'P 1'
#
loop_
_entity.id
_entity.type
_entity.pdbx_description
1 polymer ?
#
loop_
_entity_poly.entity_id
_entity_poly.type
_entity_poly.pdbx_seq_one_letter_code
_entity_poly.pdbx_strand_id
1 'polypeptide(L)'
;MRVLLLVALIISVGIAVCDKYTTKFDNVDLDEILKSERLLKNYVDCVMDRGKCTPDGIELKKNLPDGLQTDCSKCSEKQKDGAIKVIKYLVKNRRPIFDELSDKFDKDRTYLNRHKEEFEKEGIKV
;
A
#
# COMPACT_ATOMS: atom_id res chain seq x y z
N MET A 1 7.50 50.88 -19.22
CA MET A 1 7.18 49.88 -20.25
C MET A 1 8.06 48.65 -20.21
N ARG A 2 9.28 48.81 -19.78
CA ARG A 2 10.22 47.68 -19.72
C ARG A 2 10.06 46.79 -18.48
N VAL A 3 9.33 47.31 -17.50
CA VAL A 3 9.08 46.59 -16.23
C VAL A 3 8.08 45.45 -16.40
N LEU A 4 7.23 45.56 -17.43
CA LEU A 4 6.21 44.54 -17.71
C LEU A 4 6.78 43.23 -18.25
N LEU A 5 8.00 43.27 -18.78
CA LEU A 5 8.67 42.09 -19.31
C LEU A 5 9.33 41.23 -18.21
N LEU A 6 9.50 41.80 -17.04
CA LEU A 6 10.11 41.11 -15.91
C LEU A 6 9.10 40.31 -15.06
N VAL A 7 7.83 40.64 -15.22
CA VAL A 7 6.76 39.99 -14.44
C VAL A 7 6.34 38.68 -15.09
N ALA A 8 6.62 38.48 -16.36
CA ALA A 8 6.26 37.27 -17.08
C ALA A 8 7.18 36.06 -16.77
N LEU A 9 8.20 36.27 -15.96
CA LEU A 9 9.19 35.26 -15.63
C LEU A 9 9.03 34.65 -14.23
N ILE A 10 7.90 34.90 -13.59
CA ILE A 10 7.50 34.05 -12.47
C ILE A 10 6.85 32.82 -13.09
N ILE A 11 7.68 32.03 -13.72
CA ILE A 11 7.35 30.64 -13.96
C ILE A 11 7.28 30.07 -12.55
N SER A 12 6.07 29.90 -12.05
CA SER A 12 5.86 29.01 -10.93
C SER A 12 6.35 27.66 -11.41
N VAL A 13 7.60 27.35 -11.11
CA VAL A 13 8.06 25.98 -11.15
C VAL A 13 7.20 25.27 -10.12
N GLY A 14 6.11 24.70 -10.60
CA GLY A 14 5.35 23.77 -9.81
C GLY A 14 6.29 22.64 -9.47
N ILE A 15 6.91 22.72 -8.30
CA ILE A 15 7.64 21.59 -7.75
C ILE A 15 6.57 20.55 -7.54
N ALA A 16 6.54 19.55 -8.42
CA ALA A 16 5.78 18.35 -8.19
C ALA A 16 6.41 17.67 -6.97
N VAL A 17 5.92 18.03 -5.79
CA VAL A 17 6.28 17.31 -4.57
C VAL A 17 5.59 15.97 -4.68
N CYS A 18 6.37 14.92 -4.95
CA CYS A 18 5.91 13.55 -4.87
C CYS A 18 5.72 13.25 -3.38
N ASP A 19 4.49 13.42 -2.89
CA ASP A 19 4.15 13.10 -1.51
C ASP A 19 4.31 11.60 -1.30
N LYS A 20 5.26 11.24 -0.45
CA LYS A 20 5.45 9.85 -0.04
C LYS A 20 4.65 9.54 1.21
N TYR A 21 4.33 8.27 1.41
CA TYR A 21 3.71 7.83 2.66
C TYR A 21 4.68 8.01 3.81
N THR A 22 4.14 8.20 5.02
CA THR A 22 4.97 8.26 6.22
C THR A 22 5.78 6.97 6.40
N THR A 23 7.04 7.11 6.78
CA THR A 23 7.91 5.97 7.10
C THR A 23 7.94 5.66 8.60
N LYS A 24 7.13 6.36 9.39
CA LYS A 24 7.07 6.23 10.84
C LYS A 24 6.85 4.78 11.30
N PHE A 25 6.10 4.00 10.53
CA PHE A 25 5.72 2.63 10.88
C PHE A 25 6.51 1.58 10.10
N ASP A 26 7.55 1.95 9.36
CA ASP A 26 8.34 1.03 8.54
C ASP A 26 9.08 -0.04 9.37
N ASN A 27 9.26 0.21 10.67
CA ASN A 27 9.93 -0.70 11.59
C ASN A 27 8.99 -1.67 12.31
N VAL A 28 7.71 -1.69 11.95
CA VAL A 28 6.75 -2.66 12.48
C VAL A 28 7.21 -4.07 12.08
N ASP A 29 7.19 -5.00 13.04
CA ASP A 29 7.59 -6.38 12.79
C ASP A 29 6.48 -7.16 12.10
N LEU A 30 6.57 -7.24 10.76
CA LEU A 30 5.57 -7.94 9.95
C LEU A 30 5.54 -9.44 10.22
N ASP A 31 6.68 -10.05 10.51
CA ASP A 31 6.73 -11.48 10.80
C ASP A 31 5.96 -11.83 12.07
N GLU A 32 6.10 -11.01 13.11
CA GLU A 32 5.35 -11.18 14.33
C GLU A 32 3.84 -11.09 14.08
N ILE A 33 3.41 -10.08 13.32
CA ILE A 33 2.00 -9.89 12.99
C ILE A 33 1.46 -11.07 12.19
N LEU A 34 2.17 -11.50 11.17
CA LEU A 34 1.72 -12.57 10.28
C LEU A 34 1.62 -13.92 11.00
N LYS A 35 2.52 -14.18 11.94
CA LYS A 35 2.53 -15.44 12.71
C LYS A 35 1.53 -15.46 13.86
N SER A 36 1.07 -14.31 14.31
CA SER A 36 0.08 -14.19 15.38
C SER A 36 -1.33 -14.08 14.79
N GLU A 37 -2.16 -15.10 14.98
CA GLU A 37 -3.54 -15.06 14.52
C GLU A 37 -4.31 -13.86 15.09
N ARG A 38 -4.08 -13.52 16.35
CA ARG A 38 -4.73 -12.39 17.00
C ARG A 38 -4.31 -11.05 16.39
N LEU A 39 -3.01 -10.84 16.20
CA LEU A 39 -2.49 -9.60 15.63
C LEU A 39 -2.93 -9.46 14.17
N LEU A 40 -2.80 -10.52 13.39
CA LEU A 40 -3.24 -10.52 11.99
C LEU A 40 -4.73 -10.21 11.88
N LYS A 41 -5.55 -10.87 12.70
CA LYS A 41 -7.00 -10.62 12.74
C LYS A 41 -7.31 -9.16 13.07
N ASN A 42 -6.61 -8.58 14.04
CA ASN A 42 -6.82 -7.18 14.42
C ASN A 42 -6.53 -6.22 13.27
N TYR A 43 -5.46 -6.44 12.52
CA TYR A 43 -5.15 -5.61 11.34
C TYR A 43 -6.16 -5.81 10.21
N VAL A 44 -6.55 -7.06 9.95
CA VAL A 44 -7.58 -7.38 8.93
C VAL A 44 -8.91 -6.74 9.30
N ASP A 45 -9.36 -6.87 10.53
CA ASP A 45 -10.60 -6.28 11.00
C ASP A 45 -10.56 -4.75 10.91
N CYS A 46 -9.40 -4.15 11.19
CA CYS A 46 -9.20 -2.72 11.02
C CYS A 46 -9.43 -2.27 9.57
N VAL A 47 -8.71 -2.87 8.63
CA VAL A 47 -8.79 -2.47 7.21
C VAL A 47 -10.12 -2.86 6.57
N MET A 48 -10.81 -3.85 7.10
CA MET A 48 -12.13 -4.28 6.65
C MET A 48 -13.29 -3.54 7.33
N ASP A 49 -13.02 -2.52 8.14
CA ASP A 49 -14.01 -1.75 8.88
C ASP A 49 -14.82 -2.56 9.90
N ARG A 50 -14.23 -3.62 10.46
CA ARG A 50 -14.87 -4.50 11.43
C ARG A 50 -14.34 -4.34 12.85
N GLY A 51 -13.31 -3.53 13.06
CA GLY A 51 -12.69 -3.38 14.35
C GLY A 51 -11.89 -2.10 14.50
N LYS A 52 -11.33 -1.92 15.68
CA LYS A 52 -10.52 -0.75 16.00
C LYS A 52 -9.16 -0.83 15.30
N CYS A 53 -8.65 0.34 14.93
CA CYS A 53 -7.34 0.45 14.31
C CYS A 53 -6.32 1.01 15.31
N THR A 54 -5.13 0.43 15.32
CA THR A 54 -3.95 1.05 15.89
C THR A 54 -3.48 2.20 14.99
N PRO A 55 -2.61 3.11 15.45
CA PRO A 55 -2.13 4.22 14.60
C PRO A 55 -1.51 3.76 13.28
N ASP A 56 -0.73 2.69 13.28
CA ASP A 56 -0.17 2.09 12.07
C ASP A 56 -1.25 1.43 11.19
N GLY A 57 -2.26 0.83 11.80
CA GLY A 57 -3.41 0.28 11.09
C GLY A 57 -4.23 1.36 10.38
N ILE A 58 -4.39 2.53 11.00
CA ILE A 58 -5.05 3.69 10.38
C ILE A 58 -4.30 4.13 9.12
N GLU A 59 -2.99 4.23 9.20
CA GLU A 59 -2.16 4.61 8.05
C GLU A 59 -2.25 3.56 6.94
N LEU A 60 -2.18 2.29 7.28
CA LEU A 60 -2.34 1.20 6.31
C LEU A 60 -3.68 1.29 5.60
N LYS A 61 -4.77 1.39 6.34
CA LYS A 61 -6.12 1.48 5.80
C LYS A 61 -6.30 2.69 4.88
N LYS A 62 -5.75 3.84 5.28
CA LYS A 62 -5.79 5.07 4.49
C LYS A 62 -5.06 4.94 3.17
N ASN A 63 -3.90 4.30 3.18
CA ASN A 63 -3.00 4.27 2.04
C ASN A 63 -3.20 3.05 1.12
N LEU A 64 -3.92 2.03 1.56
CA LEU A 64 -4.13 0.79 0.81
C LEU A 64 -4.76 1.03 -0.57
N PRO A 65 -5.88 1.76 -0.70
CA PRO A 65 -6.49 2.01 -2.00
C PRO A 65 -5.55 2.76 -2.95
N ASP A 66 -4.88 3.79 -2.46
CA ASP A 66 -3.95 4.58 -3.26
C ASP A 66 -2.72 3.75 -3.67
N GLY A 67 -2.18 2.95 -2.76
CA GLY A 67 -1.06 2.07 -3.04
C GLY A 67 -1.36 1.06 -4.15
N LEU A 68 -2.54 0.47 -4.13
CA LEU A 68 -2.98 -0.45 -5.18
C LEU A 68 -3.21 0.28 -6.51
N GLN A 69 -3.78 1.46 -6.47
CA GLN A 69 -4.11 2.25 -7.65
C GLN A 69 -2.88 2.81 -8.36
N THR A 70 -1.87 3.21 -7.60
CA THR A 70 -0.64 3.85 -8.10
C THR A 70 0.56 2.90 -8.18
N ASP A 71 0.36 1.60 -7.94
CA ASP A 71 1.44 0.60 -7.87
C ASP A 71 2.49 0.96 -6.83
N CYS A 72 2.03 1.45 -5.69
CA CYS A 72 2.93 1.84 -4.60
C CYS A 72 3.90 2.97 -4.97
N SER A 73 3.48 3.89 -5.84
CA SER A 73 4.35 4.98 -6.30
C SER A 73 4.88 5.87 -5.16
N LYS A 74 4.14 5.93 -4.06
CA LYS A 74 4.49 6.70 -2.86
C LYS A 74 5.11 5.86 -1.74
N CYS A 75 5.32 4.57 -1.98
CA CYS A 75 5.91 3.67 -1.00
C CYS A 75 7.42 3.81 -0.92
N SER A 76 7.96 3.61 0.30
CA SER A 76 9.39 3.35 0.46
C SER A 76 9.74 1.94 -0.07
N GLU A 77 11.02 1.66 -0.29
CA GLU A 77 11.44 0.31 -0.66
C GLU A 77 11.03 -0.72 0.40
N LYS A 78 11.15 -0.36 1.66
CA LYS A 78 10.75 -1.21 2.78
C LYS A 78 9.25 -1.50 2.78
N GLN A 79 8.43 -0.51 2.43
CA GLN A 79 6.98 -0.68 2.29
C GLN A 79 6.63 -1.59 1.13
N LYS A 80 7.30 -1.46 -0.01
CA LYS A 80 7.11 -2.36 -1.15
C LYS A 80 7.47 -3.79 -0.80
N ASP A 81 8.63 -4.00 -0.20
CA ASP A 81 9.09 -5.32 0.21
C ASP A 81 8.13 -5.93 1.24
N GLY A 82 7.66 -5.13 2.18
CA GLY A 82 6.69 -5.54 3.18
C GLY A 82 5.36 -5.96 2.55
N ALA A 83 4.88 -5.21 1.56
CA ALA A 83 3.64 -5.54 0.85
C ALA A 83 3.74 -6.91 0.14
N ILE A 84 4.83 -7.15 -0.56
CA ILE A 84 5.08 -8.44 -1.23
C ILE A 84 5.13 -9.58 -0.21
N LYS A 85 5.82 -9.36 0.92
CA LYS A 85 5.90 -10.34 2.01
C LYS A 85 4.52 -10.70 2.56
N VAL A 86 3.68 -9.71 2.81
CA VAL A 86 2.32 -9.92 3.32
C VAL A 86 1.47 -10.67 2.30
N ILE A 87 1.48 -10.26 1.04
CA ILE A 87 0.72 -10.92 -0.03
C ILE A 87 1.13 -12.38 -0.15
N LYS A 88 2.43 -12.64 -0.21
CA LYS A 88 2.99 -13.98 -0.31
C LYS A 88 2.56 -14.88 0.84
N TYR A 89 2.63 -14.37 2.06
CA TYR A 89 2.20 -15.09 3.24
C TYR A 89 0.71 -15.42 3.22
N LEU A 90 -0.13 -14.42 2.91
CA LEU A 90 -1.59 -14.60 2.88
C LEU A 90 -2.03 -15.59 1.80
N VAL A 91 -1.47 -15.49 0.61
CA VAL A 91 -1.78 -16.44 -0.49
C VAL A 91 -1.42 -17.86 -0.11
N LYS A 92 -0.28 -18.04 0.55
CA LYS A 92 0.22 -19.36 0.92
C LYS A 92 -0.47 -19.94 2.15
N ASN A 93 -0.73 -19.14 3.17
CA ASN A 93 -1.13 -19.63 4.50
C ASN A 93 -2.54 -19.17 4.93
N ARG A 94 -3.07 -18.10 4.34
CA ARG A 94 -4.35 -17.50 4.73
C ARG A 94 -5.12 -17.03 3.49
N ARG A 95 -5.30 -17.91 2.52
CA ARG A 95 -5.97 -17.58 1.25
C ARG A 95 -7.34 -16.95 1.42
N PRO A 96 -8.20 -17.40 2.35
CA PRO A 96 -9.50 -16.75 2.57
C PRO A 96 -9.40 -15.26 2.94
N ILE A 97 -8.40 -14.90 3.74
CA ILE A 97 -8.13 -13.50 4.10
C ILE A 97 -7.69 -12.71 2.85
N PHE A 98 -6.80 -13.29 2.05
CA PHE A 98 -6.36 -12.67 0.81
C PHE A 98 -7.53 -12.41 -0.14
N ASP A 99 -8.39 -13.38 -0.33
CA ASP A 99 -9.56 -13.26 -1.19
C ASP A 99 -10.53 -12.18 -0.68
N GLU A 100 -10.77 -12.12 0.61
CA GLU A 100 -11.62 -11.11 1.24
C GLU A 100 -11.07 -9.70 1.05
N LEU A 101 -9.78 -9.51 1.26
CA LEU A 101 -9.11 -8.22 1.03
C LEU A 101 -9.15 -7.83 -0.44
N SER A 102 -8.95 -8.79 -1.33
CA SER A 102 -9.03 -8.55 -2.77
C SER A 102 -10.43 -8.16 -3.20
N ASP A 103 -11.46 -8.77 -2.64
CA ASP A 103 -12.86 -8.43 -2.93
C ASP A 103 -13.19 -6.99 -2.53
N LYS A 104 -12.58 -6.49 -1.48
CA LYS A 104 -12.80 -5.10 -1.02
C LYS A 104 -11.94 -4.09 -1.77
N PHE A 105 -10.64 -4.35 -1.90
CA PHE A 105 -9.65 -3.37 -2.36
C PHE A 105 -9.26 -3.52 -3.82
N ASP A 106 -9.49 -4.69 -4.41
CA ASP A 106 -9.16 -5.00 -5.80
C ASP A 106 -10.29 -5.79 -6.44
N LYS A 107 -11.48 -5.24 -6.37
CA LYS A 107 -12.74 -5.90 -6.76
C LYS A 107 -12.70 -6.47 -8.17
N ASP A 108 -12.15 -5.71 -9.11
CA ASP A 108 -12.06 -6.10 -10.52
C ASP A 108 -10.78 -6.89 -10.82
N ARG A 109 -9.97 -7.18 -9.81
CA ARG A 109 -8.67 -7.86 -9.95
C ARG A 109 -7.71 -7.13 -10.90
N THR A 110 -7.89 -5.83 -11.08
CA THR A 110 -7.04 -5.01 -11.96
C THR A 110 -5.58 -5.03 -11.51
N TYR A 111 -5.36 -4.86 -10.20
CA TYR A 111 -4.02 -4.88 -9.63
C TYR A 111 -3.37 -6.27 -9.78
N LEU A 112 -4.08 -7.33 -9.40
CA LEU A 112 -3.57 -8.70 -9.51
C LEU A 112 -3.27 -9.07 -10.97
N ASN A 113 -4.15 -8.73 -11.90
CA ASN A 113 -3.94 -9.03 -13.31
C ASN A 113 -2.75 -8.26 -13.89
N ARG A 114 -2.56 -7.01 -13.45
CA ARG A 114 -1.44 -6.19 -13.90
C ARG A 114 -0.10 -6.75 -13.44
N HIS A 115 -0.05 -7.31 -12.24
CA HIS A 115 1.17 -7.80 -11.60
C HIS A 115 1.28 -9.33 -11.56
N LYS A 116 0.45 -10.03 -12.31
CA LYS A 116 0.39 -11.49 -12.28
C LYS A 116 1.75 -12.15 -12.56
N GLU A 117 2.44 -11.70 -13.60
CA GLU A 117 3.75 -12.25 -13.95
C GLU A 117 4.79 -12.02 -12.87
N GLU A 118 4.76 -10.83 -12.26
CA GLU A 118 5.65 -10.46 -11.18
C GLU A 118 5.42 -11.34 -9.94
N PHE A 119 4.17 -11.53 -9.58
CA PHE A 119 3.81 -12.41 -8.46
C PHE A 119 4.20 -13.87 -8.73
N GLU A 120 4.00 -14.35 -9.96
CA GLU A 120 4.39 -15.70 -10.34
C GLU A 120 5.91 -15.91 -10.24
N LYS A 121 6.71 -14.91 -10.61
CA LYS A 121 8.17 -14.94 -10.44
C LYS A 121 8.58 -15.03 -8.98
N GLU A 122 7.79 -14.45 -8.09
CA GLU A 122 8.01 -14.51 -6.64
C GLU A 122 7.43 -15.79 -6.01
N GLY A 123 6.89 -16.70 -6.82
CA GLY A 123 6.29 -17.94 -6.34
C GLY A 123 4.89 -17.76 -5.76
N ILE A 124 4.23 -16.65 -6.07
CA ILE A 124 2.87 -16.35 -5.63
C ILE A 124 1.90 -16.75 -6.74
N LYS A 125 1.02 -17.72 -6.44
CA LYS A 125 -0.05 -18.11 -7.35
C LYS A 125 -1.32 -17.32 -7.04
N VAL A 126 -1.66 -16.40 -7.89
CA VAL A 126 -2.84 -15.54 -7.74
C VAL A 126 -3.95 -15.87 -8.70
#